data_bef7a6ef1644c14d61ba6443c0e60ee5
#
_entry.id   bef7a6ef1644c14d61ba6443c0e60ee5
#
_cell.length_a   1.000
_cell.length_b   1.000
_cell.length_c   1.000
_cell.angle_alpha   90.00
_cell.angle_beta   90.00
_cell.angle_gamma   90.00
#
_symmetry.space_group_name_H-M   'P 1'
#
loop_
_entity.id
_entity.type
_entity.pdbx_description
1 polymer ?
#
loop_
_entity_poly.entity_id
_entity_poly.type
_entity_poly.pdbx_seq_one_letter_code
_entity_poly.pdbx_strand_id
1 'polypeptide(L)'
;MYHSLLVNSRFNTTRYKLCCLLVITSVYVLWWGGIRSFPMALTSDDALNFSRGVVRFSVLEFRPHFPGYPAFIGFARIAAIWVDVTIAPIWVSLLSAMMIPVLVARLVLVLCGSWAAATLGCLLALGQPLLASIALSGLSDSAAIMLFLMALIAAMQQKNGRVGLWLGLMLATRPSYMPLAFAMLLVPYWEDRTSSTIRAYLQAGVVIAVIGAGCLLYIWAHDGAAYFEEGRRFTLGHFSIWGNTAEGNTNSLHQWYVSLSKGFGWVGVGCAALSLFCAMYSGLSSKFGLGVNHSTSHGIKQKLALIAAIAGMYWLWVTVGQNPDNLRHWAPVLFVFLVVFSVQLALLAHSDIANKMLINPAHICAVGAVLYCLSLGYQTYSSVQREAPIQQAIVWIKAHPQVNVVGTNYSVNLLRDQLASYSIYDMYYPSSKWALRAAAKQAPKSAWRLSGTRLDQQTLVTQFLPRFIGERRLFLYQISQ
;
A
#
# COMPACT_ATOMS: atom_id res chain seq x y z
N MET A 1 -32.89 17.47 19.63
CA MET A 1 -32.51 16.97 20.97
C MET A 1 -31.08 16.42 21.07
N TYR A 2 -30.42 15.97 19.98
CA TYR A 2 -29.01 15.53 20.00
C TYR A 2 -27.97 16.68 19.96
N HIS A 3 -28.35 17.86 19.54
CA HIS A 3 -27.49 19.06 19.59
C HIS A 3 -27.32 19.61 21.01
N SER A 4 -28.25 19.34 21.92
CA SER A 4 -28.20 19.81 23.31
C SER A 4 -27.35 18.95 24.25
N LEU A 5 -27.07 17.69 23.91
CA LEU A 5 -26.21 16.80 24.72
C LEU A 5 -24.71 17.03 24.45
N LEU A 6 -24.36 17.72 23.34
CA LEU A 6 -22.98 18.09 23.02
C LEU A 6 -22.56 19.47 23.59
N VAL A 7 -23.48 20.25 24.17
CA VAL A 7 -23.23 21.63 24.56
C VAL A 7 -22.84 21.78 26.03
N ASN A 8 -23.01 20.75 26.89
CA ASN A 8 -22.81 20.88 28.31
C ASN A 8 -21.46 20.39 28.85
N SER A 9 -20.38 20.71 28.21
CA SER A 9 -19.09 20.92 28.90
C SER A 9 -17.95 21.33 27.94
N ARG A 10 -17.89 22.59 27.55
CA ARG A 10 -16.74 23.11 26.74
C ARG A 10 -15.39 22.80 27.39
N PHE A 11 -15.28 22.75 28.69
CA PHE A 11 -14.06 22.36 29.42
C PHE A 11 -13.73 20.87 29.31
N ASN A 12 -14.71 19.99 29.33
CA ASN A 12 -14.51 18.54 29.24
C ASN A 12 -14.14 18.10 27.80
N THR A 13 -14.70 18.75 26.78
CA THR A 13 -14.40 18.46 25.37
C THR A 13 -12.97 18.83 24.98
N THR A 14 -12.41 19.93 25.49
CA THR A 14 -11.04 20.35 25.18
C THR A 14 -10.01 19.42 25.81
N ARG A 15 -10.18 19.06 27.08
CA ARG A 15 -9.31 18.09 27.78
C ARG A 15 -9.33 16.73 27.10
N TYR A 16 -10.51 16.25 26.72
CA TYR A 16 -10.66 14.99 26.02
C TYR A 16 -9.95 14.96 24.65
N LYS A 17 -10.12 16.03 23.84
CA LYS A 17 -9.39 16.16 22.57
C LYS A 17 -7.87 16.20 22.79
N LEU A 18 -7.41 16.90 23.82
CA LEU A 18 -6.00 16.95 24.16
C LEU A 18 -5.47 15.56 24.54
N CYS A 19 -6.20 14.80 25.36
CA CYS A 19 -5.83 13.41 25.67
C CYS A 19 -5.71 12.54 24.41
N CYS A 20 -6.68 12.63 23.49
CA CYS A 20 -6.63 11.92 22.22
C CYS A 20 -5.39 12.29 21.39
N LEU A 21 -5.09 13.59 21.30
CA LEU A 21 -3.91 14.08 20.59
C LEU A 21 -2.61 13.63 21.27
N LEU A 22 -2.52 13.65 22.58
CA LEU A 22 -1.35 13.15 23.32
C LEU A 22 -1.12 11.65 23.07
N VAL A 23 -2.17 10.84 23.10
CA VAL A 23 -2.07 9.40 22.77
C VAL A 23 -1.57 9.20 21.34
N ILE A 24 -2.17 9.87 20.37
CA ILE A 24 -1.73 9.80 18.97
C ILE A 24 -0.27 10.20 18.85
N THR A 25 0.12 11.34 19.40
CA THR A 25 1.50 11.86 19.31
C THR A 25 2.50 10.89 19.96
N SER A 26 2.18 10.35 21.14
CA SER A 26 3.06 9.40 21.84
C SER A 26 3.29 8.13 21.00
N VAL A 27 2.22 7.56 20.44
CA VAL A 27 2.35 6.38 19.58
C VAL A 27 3.08 6.69 18.27
N TYR A 28 2.90 7.89 17.73
CA TYR A 28 3.67 8.35 16.57
C TYR A 28 5.17 8.45 16.85
N VAL A 29 5.54 9.01 17.99
CA VAL A 29 6.96 9.11 18.38
C VAL A 29 7.57 7.71 18.52
N LEU A 30 6.86 6.78 19.16
CA LEU A 30 7.30 5.38 19.28
C LEU A 30 7.41 4.70 17.90
N TRP A 31 6.40 4.86 17.04
CA TRP A 31 6.41 4.32 15.70
C TRP A 31 7.58 4.89 14.87
N TRP A 32 7.79 6.20 14.92
CA TRP A 32 8.88 6.87 14.23
C TRP A 32 10.25 6.38 14.70
N GLY A 33 10.44 6.26 16.00
CA GLY A 33 11.66 5.69 16.58
C GLY A 33 11.90 4.26 16.12
N GLY A 34 10.85 3.43 16.14
CA GLY A 34 10.90 2.05 15.66
C GLY A 34 11.23 1.94 14.17
N ILE A 35 10.51 2.66 13.31
CA ILE A 35 10.70 2.55 11.85
C ILE A 35 12.06 3.07 11.38
N ARG A 36 12.59 4.14 12.02
CA ARG A 36 13.91 4.68 11.72
C ARG A 36 15.06 3.78 12.12
N SER A 37 14.83 2.85 13.02
CA SER A 37 15.86 1.90 13.48
C SER A 37 16.10 0.77 12.48
N PHE A 38 15.23 0.63 11.46
CA PHE A 38 15.49 -0.30 10.35
C PHE A 38 16.50 0.28 9.36
N PRO A 39 17.40 -0.55 8.83
CA PRO A 39 18.30 -0.14 7.76
C PRO A 39 17.54 0.35 6.52
N MET A 40 17.93 1.52 5.99
CA MET A 40 17.37 2.10 4.78
C MET A 40 18.23 1.72 3.59
N ALA A 41 17.77 0.74 2.82
CA ALA A 41 18.46 0.28 1.62
C ALA A 41 17.44 -0.12 0.54
N LEU A 42 17.86 -0.08 -0.71
CA LEU A 42 17.05 -0.55 -1.84
C LEU A 42 16.78 -2.06 -1.69
N THR A 43 15.53 -2.47 -1.90
CA THR A 43 15.08 -3.85 -1.64
C THR A 43 14.53 -4.57 -2.87
N SER A 44 14.47 -3.89 -4.02
CA SER A 44 13.93 -4.44 -5.27
C SER A 44 14.50 -3.71 -6.49
N ASP A 45 14.36 -4.32 -7.66
CA ASP A 45 14.68 -3.69 -8.94
C ASP A 45 13.83 -2.44 -9.20
N ASP A 46 12.54 -2.46 -8.80
CA ASP A 46 11.67 -1.28 -8.93
C ASP A 46 12.22 -0.09 -8.11
N ALA A 47 12.65 -0.33 -6.87
CA ALA A 47 13.23 0.72 -6.02
C ALA A 47 14.53 1.27 -6.61
N LEU A 48 15.37 0.41 -7.19
CA LEU A 48 16.57 0.82 -7.93
C LEU A 48 16.20 1.67 -9.16
N ASN A 49 15.20 1.24 -9.92
CA ASN A 49 14.75 1.96 -11.10
C ASN A 49 14.20 3.35 -10.74
N PHE A 50 13.49 3.49 -9.63
CA PHE A 50 13.06 4.78 -9.11
C PHE A 50 14.25 5.64 -8.71
N SER A 51 15.22 5.11 -7.97
CA SER A 51 16.43 5.81 -7.58
C SER A 51 17.20 6.33 -8.82
N ARG A 52 17.40 5.49 -9.83
CA ARG A 52 18.02 5.87 -11.10
C ARG A 52 17.22 6.94 -11.85
N GLY A 53 15.88 6.88 -11.79
CA GLY A 53 14.96 7.87 -12.37
C GLY A 53 15.05 9.25 -11.72
N VAL A 54 15.45 9.32 -10.45
CA VAL A 54 15.71 10.61 -9.78
C VAL A 54 16.88 11.33 -10.43
N VAL A 55 17.94 10.61 -10.74
CA VAL A 55 19.14 11.16 -11.41
C VAL A 55 18.82 11.53 -12.86
N ARG A 56 18.33 10.57 -13.63
CA ARG A 56 18.00 10.76 -15.04
C ARG A 56 16.71 10.02 -15.36
N PHE A 57 15.69 10.76 -15.78
CA PHE A 57 14.41 10.18 -16.17
C PHE A 57 14.48 9.64 -17.61
N SER A 58 14.14 8.37 -17.79
CA SER A 58 13.86 7.75 -19.09
C SER A 58 13.15 6.42 -18.88
N VAL A 59 11.92 6.31 -19.35
CA VAL A 59 11.13 5.07 -19.26
C VAL A 59 11.73 3.99 -20.14
N LEU A 60 12.31 4.36 -21.27
CA LEU A 60 12.98 3.45 -22.20
C LEU A 60 14.21 2.79 -21.58
N GLU A 61 14.90 3.49 -20.68
CA GLU A 61 16.06 2.95 -19.96
C GLU A 61 15.70 2.31 -18.61
N PHE A 62 14.41 2.09 -18.33
CA PHE A 62 13.92 1.64 -17.02
C PHE A 62 14.31 2.56 -15.86
N ARG A 63 14.27 3.88 -16.08
CA ARG A 63 14.59 4.94 -15.12
C ARG A 63 13.44 5.95 -14.95
N PRO A 64 12.32 5.58 -14.38
CA PRO A 64 11.89 4.25 -13.94
C PRO A 64 11.28 3.43 -15.09
N HIS A 65 10.83 2.19 -14.76
CA HIS A 65 10.10 1.34 -15.69
C HIS A 65 8.75 1.96 -16.11
N PHE A 66 8.15 1.45 -17.18
CA PHE A 66 6.80 1.85 -17.62
C PHE A 66 5.78 1.72 -16.46
N PRO A 67 4.86 2.68 -16.28
CA PRO A 67 4.56 3.83 -17.13
C PRO A 67 5.28 5.15 -16.73
N GLY A 68 6.36 5.15 -15.96
CA GLY A 68 7.21 6.30 -15.72
C GLY A 68 7.04 7.01 -14.38
N TYR A 69 5.88 6.97 -13.74
CA TYR A 69 5.61 7.50 -12.38
C TYR A 69 6.09 8.96 -12.15
N PRO A 70 5.77 9.93 -13.05
CA PRO A 70 6.43 11.24 -13.05
C PRO A 70 6.26 12.03 -11.75
N ALA A 71 5.08 11.94 -11.09
CA ALA A 71 4.88 12.63 -9.82
C ALA A 71 5.71 11.99 -8.68
N PHE A 72 5.85 10.66 -8.64
CA PHE A 72 6.67 10.00 -7.64
C PHE A 72 8.15 10.37 -7.80
N ILE A 73 8.65 10.40 -9.04
CA ILE A 73 10.02 10.86 -9.35
C ILE A 73 10.17 12.34 -8.98
N GLY A 74 9.17 13.18 -9.23
CA GLY A 74 9.18 14.58 -8.81
C GLY A 74 9.31 14.72 -7.29
N PHE A 75 8.53 13.98 -6.51
CA PHE A 75 8.63 13.96 -5.05
C PHE A 75 10.00 13.45 -4.58
N ALA A 76 10.54 12.42 -5.23
CA ALA A 76 11.87 11.89 -4.89
C ALA A 76 12.99 12.88 -5.24
N ARG A 77 12.90 13.64 -6.33
CA ARG A 77 13.83 14.74 -6.63
C ARG A 77 13.78 15.85 -5.58
N ILE A 78 12.59 16.20 -5.10
CA ILE A 78 12.45 17.15 -4.00
C ILE A 78 13.12 16.60 -2.74
N ALA A 79 12.89 15.34 -2.39
CA ALA A 79 13.54 14.71 -1.24
C ALA A 79 15.07 14.66 -1.38
N ALA A 80 15.58 14.44 -2.58
CA ALA A 80 17.01 14.38 -2.89
C ALA A 80 17.76 15.71 -2.64
N ILE A 81 17.06 16.82 -2.39
CA ILE A 81 17.68 18.07 -1.96
C ILE A 81 18.29 17.94 -0.54
N TRP A 82 17.71 17.06 0.28
CA TRP A 82 18.09 16.91 1.71
C TRP A 82 18.70 15.55 2.07
N VAL A 83 18.53 14.55 1.17
CA VAL A 83 19.00 13.18 1.42
C VAL A 83 19.72 12.64 0.19
N ASP A 84 20.51 11.57 0.36
CA ASP A 84 21.15 10.89 -0.75
C ASP A 84 20.13 10.44 -1.80
N VAL A 85 20.47 10.64 -3.06
CA VAL A 85 19.63 10.32 -4.22
C VAL A 85 19.20 8.85 -4.23
N THR A 86 20.07 7.95 -3.79
CA THR A 86 19.80 6.51 -3.76
C THR A 86 18.64 6.16 -2.84
N ILE A 87 18.54 6.84 -1.70
CA ILE A 87 17.50 6.58 -0.69
C ILE A 87 16.33 7.59 -0.75
N ALA A 88 16.39 8.59 -1.62
CA ALA A 88 15.33 9.59 -1.76
C ALA A 88 13.93 8.97 -2.01
N PRO A 89 13.75 7.93 -2.86
CA PRO A 89 12.46 7.25 -3.00
C PRO A 89 11.98 6.60 -1.69
N ILE A 90 12.90 6.07 -0.85
CA ILE A 90 12.55 5.49 0.46
C ILE A 90 12.02 6.58 1.39
N TRP A 91 12.65 7.76 1.39
CA TRP A 91 12.16 8.89 2.18
C TRP A 91 10.78 9.37 1.77
N VAL A 92 10.50 9.43 0.45
CA VAL A 92 9.14 9.75 -0.05
C VAL A 92 8.13 8.72 0.44
N SER A 93 8.47 7.42 0.34
CA SER A 93 7.62 6.34 0.82
C SER A 93 7.36 6.45 2.32
N LEU A 94 8.40 6.71 3.12
CA LEU A 94 8.33 6.83 4.57
C LEU A 94 7.49 8.05 5.00
N LEU A 95 7.76 9.23 4.46
CA LEU A 95 7.01 10.44 4.79
C LEU A 95 5.53 10.34 4.39
N SER A 96 5.27 9.73 3.24
CA SER A 96 3.89 9.47 2.81
C SER A 96 3.19 8.46 3.73
N ALA A 97 3.88 7.40 4.14
CA ALA A 97 3.35 6.41 5.08
C ALA A 97 3.04 7.04 6.46
N MET A 98 3.85 7.99 6.93
CA MET A 98 3.56 8.75 8.15
C MET A 98 2.24 9.53 8.06
N MET A 99 1.88 10.01 6.88
CA MET A 99 0.61 10.75 6.71
C MET A 99 -0.63 9.84 6.72
N ILE A 100 -0.50 8.56 6.35
CA ILE A 100 -1.64 7.64 6.21
C ILE A 100 -2.47 7.51 7.49
N PRO A 101 -1.92 7.23 8.70
CA PRO A 101 -2.71 7.13 9.92
C PRO A 101 -3.40 8.45 10.31
N VAL A 102 -2.76 9.61 10.06
CA VAL A 102 -3.38 10.92 10.27
C VAL A 102 -4.57 11.13 9.34
N LEU A 103 -4.44 10.72 8.08
CA LEU A 103 -5.51 10.83 7.09
C LEU A 103 -6.65 9.85 7.39
N VAL A 104 -6.37 8.64 7.89
CA VAL A 104 -7.37 7.70 8.42
C VAL A 104 -8.15 8.37 9.56
N ALA A 105 -7.46 8.92 10.58
CA ALA A 105 -8.11 9.65 11.67
C ALA A 105 -8.94 10.84 11.16
N ARG A 106 -8.39 11.62 10.23
CA ARG A 106 -9.09 12.77 9.65
C ARG A 106 -10.35 12.37 8.89
N LEU A 107 -10.30 11.28 8.12
CA LEU A 107 -11.45 10.76 7.39
C LEU A 107 -12.54 10.27 8.36
N VAL A 108 -12.16 9.55 9.44
CA VAL A 108 -13.09 9.16 10.51
C VAL A 108 -13.75 10.39 11.14
N LEU A 109 -12.98 11.45 11.47
CA LEU A 109 -13.53 12.70 12.00
C LEU A 109 -14.53 13.38 11.04
N VAL A 110 -14.22 13.39 9.75
CA VAL A 110 -15.12 13.95 8.73
C VAL A 110 -16.41 13.16 8.61
N LEU A 111 -16.37 11.85 8.83
CA LEU A 111 -17.53 10.97 8.71
C LEU A 111 -18.43 11.00 9.94
N CYS A 112 -17.88 10.90 11.14
CA CYS A 112 -18.69 10.74 12.36
C CYS A 112 -18.39 11.76 13.49
N GLY A 113 -17.39 12.63 13.35
CA GLY A 113 -17.05 13.65 14.35
C GLY A 113 -16.46 13.11 15.66
N SER A 114 -16.27 11.77 15.79
CA SER A 114 -15.81 11.13 17.02
C SER A 114 -14.29 11.11 17.13
N TRP A 115 -13.74 11.80 18.13
CA TRP A 115 -12.30 11.78 18.41
C TRP A 115 -11.80 10.42 18.89
N ALA A 116 -12.61 9.67 19.69
CA ALA A 116 -12.26 8.31 20.09
C ALA A 116 -12.10 7.39 18.89
N ALA A 117 -13.08 7.40 17.97
CA ALA A 117 -13.03 6.58 16.76
C ALA A 117 -11.86 7.00 15.86
N ALA A 118 -11.56 8.29 15.75
CA ALA A 118 -10.42 8.78 14.99
C ALA A 118 -9.09 8.33 15.60
N THR A 119 -8.98 8.42 16.93
CA THR A 119 -7.81 7.90 17.66
C THR A 119 -7.66 6.40 17.43
N LEU A 120 -8.74 5.64 17.55
CA LEU A 120 -8.73 4.20 17.29
C LEU A 120 -8.24 3.91 15.85
N GLY A 121 -8.83 4.54 14.84
CA GLY A 121 -8.42 4.35 13.45
C GLY A 121 -6.95 4.67 13.19
N CYS A 122 -6.43 5.73 13.82
CA CYS A 122 -5.03 6.10 13.77
C CYS A 122 -4.12 5.01 14.39
N LEU A 123 -4.46 4.55 15.61
CA LEU A 123 -3.70 3.52 16.31
C LEU A 123 -3.69 2.19 15.57
N LEU A 124 -4.86 1.79 15.04
CA LEU A 124 -4.97 0.59 14.22
C LEU A 124 -4.12 0.70 12.95
N ALA A 125 -4.08 1.87 12.31
CA ALA A 125 -3.25 2.09 11.12
C ALA A 125 -1.75 2.05 11.44
N LEU A 126 -1.32 2.67 12.56
CA LEU A 126 0.08 2.63 13.00
C LEU A 126 0.55 1.22 13.35
N GLY A 127 -0.33 0.39 13.93
CA GLY A 127 -0.02 -0.98 14.29
C GLY A 127 0.03 -1.97 13.12
N GLN A 128 -0.28 -1.52 11.88
CA GLN A 128 -0.31 -2.44 10.75
C GLN A 128 1.10 -2.76 10.20
N PRO A 129 1.49 -4.06 10.14
CA PRO A 129 2.77 -4.46 9.55
C PRO A 129 2.94 -4.02 8.10
N LEU A 130 1.83 -3.96 7.35
CA LEU A 130 1.84 -3.55 5.96
C LEU A 130 2.19 -2.06 5.80
N LEU A 131 1.88 -1.21 6.80
CA LEU A 131 2.33 0.18 6.82
C LEU A 131 3.87 0.27 6.88
N ALA A 132 4.52 -0.51 7.75
CA ALA A 132 5.97 -0.57 7.84
C ALA A 132 6.61 -1.07 6.54
N SER A 133 6.02 -2.11 5.94
CA SER A 133 6.47 -2.68 4.67
C SER A 133 6.46 -1.64 3.54
N ILE A 134 5.34 -0.90 3.34
CA ILE A 134 5.27 0.12 2.29
C ILE A 134 6.08 1.38 2.62
N ALA A 135 6.28 1.68 3.90
CA ALA A 135 7.07 2.83 4.34
C ALA A 135 8.55 2.76 3.92
N LEU A 136 9.14 1.57 4.01
CA LEU A 136 10.56 1.36 3.72
C LEU A 136 10.83 0.69 2.35
N SER A 137 9.79 0.56 1.52
CA SER A 137 9.91 -0.12 0.22
C SER A 137 10.69 0.68 -0.83
N GLY A 138 10.72 2.01 -0.74
CA GLY A 138 11.19 2.88 -1.81
C GLY A 138 10.27 2.88 -3.05
N LEU A 139 9.01 2.48 -2.89
CA LEU A 139 8.02 2.35 -3.95
C LEU A 139 6.92 3.39 -3.83
N SER A 140 6.17 3.58 -4.90
CA SER A 140 5.12 4.61 -5.01
C SER A 140 3.84 4.32 -4.23
N ASP A 141 3.72 3.14 -3.60
CA ASP A 141 2.48 2.67 -2.95
C ASP A 141 1.99 3.62 -1.84
N SER A 142 2.84 3.95 -0.87
CA SER A 142 2.44 4.81 0.26
C SER A 142 2.06 6.22 -0.18
N ALA A 143 2.79 6.80 -1.15
CA ALA A 143 2.47 8.12 -1.69
C ALA A 143 1.12 8.11 -2.42
N ALA A 144 0.84 7.08 -3.20
CA ALA A 144 -0.44 6.93 -3.88
C ALA A 144 -1.60 6.72 -2.90
N ILE A 145 -1.42 5.93 -1.82
CA ILE A 145 -2.44 5.73 -0.77
C ILE A 145 -2.70 7.04 -0.02
N MET A 146 -1.66 7.77 0.32
CA MET A 146 -1.79 9.09 0.94
C MET A 146 -2.68 10.01 0.08
N LEU A 147 -2.37 10.13 -1.21
CA LEU A 147 -3.12 10.95 -2.16
C LEU A 147 -4.56 10.46 -2.34
N PHE A 148 -4.79 9.15 -2.37
CA PHE A 148 -6.12 8.56 -2.39
C PHE A 148 -6.95 8.93 -1.16
N LEU A 149 -6.40 8.82 0.04
CA LEU A 149 -7.10 9.22 1.27
C LEU A 149 -7.38 10.73 1.29
N MET A 150 -6.48 11.57 0.76
CA MET A 150 -6.72 13.01 0.59
C MET A 150 -7.86 13.27 -0.40
N ALA A 151 -7.96 12.48 -1.48
CA ALA A 151 -9.07 12.56 -2.43
C ALA A 151 -10.40 12.16 -1.78
N LEU A 152 -10.42 11.06 -0.98
CA LEU A 152 -11.61 10.66 -0.23
C LEU A 152 -12.08 11.74 0.75
N ILE A 153 -11.16 12.34 1.50
CA ILE A 153 -11.49 13.44 2.43
C ILE A 153 -12.07 14.63 1.65
N ALA A 154 -11.45 14.99 0.52
CA ALA A 154 -11.94 16.09 -0.31
C ALA A 154 -13.33 15.80 -0.89
N ALA A 155 -13.58 14.55 -1.31
CA ALA A 155 -14.89 14.11 -1.80
C ALA A 155 -15.95 14.18 -0.71
N MET A 156 -15.67 13.68 0.49
CA MET A 156 -16.61 13.78 1.62
C MET A 156 -16.91 15.22 2.05
N GLN A 157 -16.04 16.16 1.67
CA GLN A 157 -16.20 17.60 1.88
C GLN A 157 -16.76 18.34 0.64
N GLN A 158 -17.10 17.63 -0.43
CA GLN A 158 -17.63 18.18 -1.70
C GLN A 158 -16.67 19.18 -2.38
N LYS A 159 -15.36 19.01 -2.21
CA LYS A 159 -14.33 19.88 -2.79
C LYS A 159 -13.79 19.32 -4.10
N ASN A 160 -14.61 19.35 -5.16
CA ASN A 160 -14.38 18.61 -6.41
C ASN A 160 -13.05 18.95 -7.11
N GLY A 161 -12.62 20.20 -7.15
CA GLY A 161 -11.31 20.58 -7.68
C GLY A 161 -10.14 19.94 -6.91
N ARG A 162 -10.25 19.80 -5.58
CA ARG A 162 -9.27 19.08 -4.78
C ARG A 162 -9.32 17.57 -5.00
N VAL A 163 -10.51 17.00 -5.24
CA VAL A 163 -10.63 15.59 -5.66
C VAL A 163 -9.84 15.37 -6.94
N GLY A 164 -10.05 16.20 -7.96
CA GLY A 164 -9.29 16.13 -9.21
C GLY A 164 -7.77 16.26 -9.01
N LEU A 165 -7.33 17.19 -8.16
CA LEU A 165 -5.92 17.38 -7.84
C LEU A 165 -5.29 16.10 -7.23
N TRP A 166 -5.91 15.56 -6.18
CA TRP A 166 -5.36 14.41 -5.49
C TRP A 166 -5.44 13.13 -6.32
N LEU A 167 -6.52 12.92 -7.09
CA LEU A 167 -6.63 11.79 -8.01
C LEU A 167 -5.65 11.91 -9.18
N GLY A 168 -5.48 13.08 -9.76
CA GLY A 168 -4.50 13.31 -10.81
C GLY A 168 -3.07 13.03 -10.34
N LEU A 169 -2.68 13.55 -9.17
CA LEU A 169 -1.38 13.26 -8.57
C LEU A 169 -1.24 11.78 -8.17
N MET A 170 -2.29 11.14 -7.68
CA MET A 170 -2.29 9.71 -7.38
C MET A 170 -2.00 8.88 -8.63
N LEU A 171 -2.68 9.17 -9.74
CA LEU A 171 -2.47 8.48 -11.02
C LEU A 171 -1.08 8.77 -11.59
N ALA A 172 -0.58 9.99 -11.48
CA ALA A 172 0.78 10.35 -11.87
C ALA A 172 1.86 9.72 -10.96
N THR A 173 1.51 9.37 -9.72
CA THR A 173 2.37 8.65 -8.77
C THR A 173 2.30 7.15 -8.97
N ARG A 174 1.11 6.58 -9.23
CA ARG A 174 0.86 5.14 -9.40
C ARG A 174 -0.33 4.87 -10.31
N PRO A 175 -0.12 4.76 -11.63
CA PRO A 175 -1.20 4.55 -12.60
C PRO A 175 -2.02 3.28 -12.37
N SER A 176 -1.45 2.23 -11.76
CA SER A 176 -2.17 1.00 -11.42
C SER A 176 -3.31 1.19 -10.41
N TYR A 177 -3.43 2.38 -9.79
CA TYR A 177 -4.57 2.77 -8.93
C TYR A 177 -5.73 3.41 -9.72
N MET A 178 -5.70 3.33 -11.06
CA MET A 178 -6.81 3.77 -11.92
C MET A 178 -8.18 3.21 -11.48
N PRO A 179 -8.33 1.94 -11.03
CA PRO A 179 -9.62 1.45 -10.54
C PRO A 179 -10.14 2.20 -9.31
N LEU A 180 -9.26 2.69 -8.42
CA LEU A 180 -9.67 3.58 -7.32
C LEU A 180 -10.20 4.92 -7.84
N ALA A 181 -9.54 5.49 -8.85
CA ALA A 181 -10.00 6.73 -9.47
C ALA A 181 -11.38 6.55 -10.11
N PHE A 182 -11.60 5.47 -10.86
CA PHE A 182 -12.92 5.15 -11.43
C PHE A 182 -13.98 4.92 -10.35
N ALA A 183 -13.65 4.19 -9.28
CA ALA A 183 -14.56 3.98 -8.17
C ALA A 183 -14.98 5.30 -7.49
N MET A 184 -14.08 6.28 -7.44
CA MET A 184 -14.38 7.62 -6.92
C MET A 184 -15.42 8.39 -7.75
N LEU A 185 -15.66 8.02 -8.99
CA LEU A 185 -16.75 8.61 -9.81
C LEU A 185 -18.15 8.25 -9.28
N LEU A 186 -18.26 7.26 -8.38
CA LEU A 186 -19.51 6.95 -7.70
C LEU A 186 -19.93 8.06 -6.72
N VAL A 187 -18.98 8.87 -6.21
CA VAL A 187 -19.24 9.85 -5.14
C VAL A 187 -20.28 10.88 -5.52
N PRO A 188 -20.15 11.64 -6.61
CA PRO A 188 -21.15 12.62 -7.01
C PRO A 188 -22.51 12.00 -7.31
N TYR A 189 -22.52 10.84 -7.97
CA TYR A 189 -23.76 10.12 -8.28
C TYR A 189 -24.51 9.67 -7.01
N TRP A 190 -23.76 9.33 -5.95
CA TRP A 190 -24.36 8.87 -4.71
C TRP A 190 -24.98 10.02 -3.90
N GLU A 191 -24.33 11.17 -3.92
CA GLU A 191 -24.75 12.34 -3.16
C GLU A 191 -25.95 13.06 -3.82
N ASP A 192 -25.92 13.24 -5.14
CA ASP A 192 -26.97 13.91 -5.89
C ASP A 192 -26.98 13.48 -7.37
N ARG A 193 -28.17 13.44 -7.98
CA ARG A 193 -28.38 13.08 -9.39
C ARG A 193 -28.70 14.29 -10.28
N THR A 194 -28.40 15.51 -9.81
CA THR A 194 -28.77 16.76 -10.48
C THR A 194 -27.63 17.33 -11.34
N SER A 195 -27.82 18.53 -11.86
CA SER A 195 -26.80 19.28 -12.59
C SER A 195 -25.51 19.52 -11.80
N SER A 196 -25.58 19.50 -10.46
CA SER A 196 -24.42 19.58 -9.59
C SER A 196 -23.43 18.42 -9.80
N THR A 197 -23.94 17.23 -10.11
CA THR A 197 -23.14 16.03 -10.40
C THR A 197 -22.26 16.23 -11.64
N ILE A 198 -22.82 16.73 -12.73
CA ILE A 198 -22.07 17.01 -13.97
C ILE A 198 -20.97 18.03 -13.72
N ARG A 199 -21.28 19.10 -12.99
CA ARG A 199 -20.30 20.14 -12.64
C ARG A 199 -19.16 19.56 -11.79
N ALA A 200 -19.47 18.65 -10.85
CA ALA A 200 -18.47 17.96 -10.04
C ALA A 200 -17.50 17.12 -10.89
N TYR A 201 -18.03 16.34 -11.84
CA TYR A 201 -17.22 15.58 -12.78
C TYR A 201 -16.34 16.47 -13.66
N LEU A 202 -16.89 17.53 -14.20
CA LEU A 202 -16.14 18.48 -15.04
C LEU A 202 -15.00 19.12 -14.25
N GLN A 203 -15.26 19.60 -13.05
CA GLN A 203 -14.22 20.20 -12.19
C GLN A 203 -13.09 19.22 -11.86
N ALA A 204 -13.42 18.00 -11.43
CA ALA A 204 -12.41 16.99 -11.12
C ALA A 204 -11.71 16.50 -12.40
N GLY A 205 -12.45 16.23 -13.46
CA GLY A 205 -11.94 15.72 -14.73
C GLY A 205 -10.96 16.67 -15.42
N VAL A 206 -11.26 17.96 -15.47
CA VAL A 206 -10.36 18.98 -16.03
C VAL A 206 -9.02 18.99 -15.29
N VAL A 207 -9.04 18.98 -13.95
CA VAL A 207 -7.80 18.97 -13.16
C VAL A 207 -6.99 17.69 -13.40
N ILE A 208 -7.65 16.53 -13.43
CA ILE A 208 -6.98 15.25 -13.76
C ILE A 208 -6.37 15.31 -15.16
N ALA A 209 -7.10 15.82 -16.14
CA ALA A 209 -6.63 15.93 -17.52
C ALA A 209 -5.42 16.86 -17.66
N VAL A 210 -5.42 18.00 -16.95
CA VAL A 210 -4.28 18.93 -16.94
C VAL A 210 -3.02 18.26 -16.34
N ILE A 211 -3.17 17.59 -15.20
CA ILE A 211 -2.05 16.86 -14.58
C ILE A 211 -1.57 15.74 -15.51
N GLY A 212 -2.48 14.96 -16.08
CA GLY A 212 -2.16 13.87 -17.00
C GLY A 212 -1.44 14.37 -18.25
N ALA A 213 -1.92 15.46 -18.87
CA ALA A 213 -1.27 16.09 -20.01
C ALA A 213 0.14 16.59 -19.65
N GLY A 214 0.31 17.25 -18.50
CA GLY A 214 1.63 17.68 -18.01
C GLY A 214 2.59 16.50 -17.83
N CYS A 215 2.12 15.37 -17.27
CA CYS A 215 2.92 14.16 -17.14
C CYS A 215 3.30 13.56 -18.50
N LEU A 216 2.37 13.48 -19.43
CA LEU A 216 2.63 12.97 -20.77
C LEU A 216 3.60 13.86 -21.54
N LEU A 217 3.47 15.17 -21.45
CA LEU A 217 4.42 16.13 -22.04
C LEU A 217 5.82 15.99 -21.44
N TYR A 218 5.91 15.81 -20.11
CA TYR A 218 7.17 15.56 -19.44
C TYR A 218 7.84 14.26 -19.94
N ILE A 219 7.10 13.17 -20.05
CA ILE A 219 7.59 11.89 -20.56
C ILE A 219 8.00 12.03 -22.03
N TRP A 220 7.16 12.66 -22.84
CA TRP A 220 7.46 12.94 -24.25
C TRP A 220 8.76 13.71 -24.42
N ALA A 221 8.99 14.74 -23.61
CA ALA A 221 10.21 15.54 -23.68
C ALA A 221 11.50 14.73 -23.42
N HIS A 222 11.40 13.58 -22.72
CA HIS A 222 12.54 12.72 -22.41
C HIS A 222 12.68 11.55 -23.38
N ASP A 223 11.57 10.89 -23.72
CA ASP A 223 11.58 9.60 -24.43
C ASP A 223 10.92 9.67 -25.82
N GLY A 224 10.28 10.79 -26.17
CA GLY A 224 9.66 10.99 -27.48
C GLY A 224 8.52 10.00 -27.76
N ALA A 225 8.26 9.75 -29.05
CA ALA A 225 7.19 8.84 -29.49
C ALA A 225 7.47 7.36 -29.14
N ALA A 226 8.72 6.98 -28.94
CA ALA A 226 9.12 5.61 -28.60
C ALA A 226 8.52 5.14 -27.27
N TYR A 227 8.17 6.06 -26.35
CA TYR A 227 7.43 5.76 -25.13
C TYR A 227 6.11 5.01 -25.38
N PHE A 228 5.35 5.41 -26.40
CA PHE A 228 4.05 4.78 -26.69
C PHE A 228 4.20 3.36 -27.25
N GLU A 229 5.21 3.13 -28.08
CA GLU A 229 5.50 1.79 -28.59
C GLU A 229 5.98 0.85 -27.48
N GLU A 230 6.91 1.31 -26.63
CA GLU A 230 7.34 0.54 -25.47
C GLU A 230 6.19 0.31 -24.48
N GLY A 231 5.33 1.31 -24.28
CA GLY A 231 4.13 1.19 -23.45
C GLY A 231 3.19 0.11 -23.94
N ARG A 232 2.95 0.05 -25.26
CA ARG A 232 2.15 -1.02 -25.88
C ARG A 232 2.78 -2.39 -25.64
N ARG A 233 4.07 -2.52 -25.91
CA ARG A 233 4.84 -3.75 -25.73
C ARG A 233 4.86 -4.20 -24.27
N PHE A 234 5.13 -3.27 -23.35
CA PHE A 234 5.16 -3.55 -21.89
C PHE A 234 3.78 -4.00 -21.40
N THR A 235 2.72 -3.30 -21.78
CA THR A 235 1.35 -3.64 -21.34
C THR A 235 0.93 -5.03 -21.79
N LEU A 236 1.15 -5.36 -23.06
CA LEU A 236 0.85 -6.69 -23.61
C LEU A 236 1.69 -7.77 -22.92
N GLY A 237 2.99 -7.53 -22.75
CA GLY A 237 3.90 -8.45 -22.06
C GLY A 237 3.58 -8.59 -20.57
N HIS A 238 3.24 -7.50 -19.90
CA HIS A 238 2.92 -7.52 -18.47
C HIS A 238 1.69 -8.37 -18.18
N PHE A 239 0.61 -8.20 -18.94
CA PHE A 239 -0.60 -9.02 -18.74
C PHE A 239 -0.40 -10.48 -19.11
N SER A 240 0.46 -10.80 -20.07
CA SER A 240 0.76 -12.18 -20.47
C SER A 240 1.77 -12.87 -19.55
N ILE A 241 2.71 -12.11 -18.94
CA ILE A 241 3.84 -12.67 -18.19
C ILE A 241 3.71 -12.40 -16.68
N TRP A 242 3.31 -11.19 -16.28
CA TRP A 242 3.33 -10.72 -14.90
C TRP A 242 1.96 -10.45 -14.27
N GLY A 243 0.90 -10.53 -15.06
CA GLY A 243 -0.47 -10.41 -14.57
C GLY A 243 -0.89 -11.61 -13.71
N ASN A 244 -2.17 -11.68 -13.42
CA ASN A 244 -2.76 -12.76 -12.63
C ASN A 244 -2.54 -14.16 -13.22
N THR A 245 -2.19 -14.24 -14.52
CA THR A 245 -1.87 -15.46 -15.26
C THR A 245 -0.38 -15.72 -15.38
N ALA A 246 0.47 -14.88 -14.79
CA ALA A 246 1.91 -14.99 -14.90
C ALA A 246 2.43 -16.29 -14.27
N GLU A 247 3.39 -16.88 -14.95
CA GLU A 247 4.07 -18.12 -14.57
C GLU A 247 3.24 -19.41 -14.80
N GLY A 248 2.16 -19.36 -15.60
CA GLY A 248 1.42 -20.56 -16.02
C GLY A 248 0.76 -21.33 -14.86
N ASN A 249 0.84 -20.83 -13.65
CA ASN A 249 0.18 -21.42 -12.50
C ASN A 249 -1.13 -20.70 -12.25
N THR A 250 -2.18 -21.44 -12.39
CA THR A 250 -3.54 -21.11 -11.97
C THR A 250 -3.50 -20.40 -10.63
N ASN A 251 -3.66 -19.08 -10.64
CA ASN A 251 -3.89 -18.30 -9.43
C ASN A 251 -5.22 -18.76 -8.85
N SER A 252 -5.14 -19.77 -7.99
CA SER A 252 -6.31 -20.31 -7.32
C SER A 252 -6.85 -19.30 -6.32
N LEU A 253 -8.16 -19.30 -6.06
CA LEU A 253 -8.76 -18.54 -4.98
C LEU A 253 -8.01 -18.77 -3.65
N HIS A 254 -7.47 -19.97 -3.46
CA HIS A 254 -6.66 -20.32 -2.30
C HIS A 254 -5.41 -19.42 -2.16
N GLN A 255 -4.68 -19.13 -3.25
CA GLN A 255 -3.50 -18.25 -3.19
C GLN A 255 -3.88 -16.82 -2.77
N TRP A 256 -5.03 -16.32 -3.23
CA TRP A 256 -5.56 -15.03 -2.80
C TRP A 256 -5.95 -15.02 -1.33
N TYR A 257 -6.58 -16.08 -0.83
CA TYR A 257 -6.85 -16.22 0.61
C TYR A 257 -5.57 -16.26 1.44
N VAL A 258 -4.57 -17.01 1.00
CA VAL A 258 -3.25 -17.05 1.66
C VAL A 258 -2.59 -15.67 1.64
N SER A 259 -2.64 -14.95 0.53
CA SER A 259 -2.13 -13.58 0.42
C SER A 259 -2.82 -12.62 1.39
N LEU A 260 -4.15 -12.62 1.39
CA LEU A 260 -4.95 -11.81 2.31
C LEU A 260 -4.65 -12.13 3.77
N SER A 261 -4.57 -13.43 4.12
CA SER A 261 -4.28 -13.85 5.49
C SER A 261 -2.90 -13.43 5.97
N LYS A 262 -1.92 -13.34 5.08
CA LYS A 262 -0.59 -12.80 5.41
C LYS A 262 -0.63 -11.31 5.74
N GLY A 263 -1.44 -10.51 5.00
CA GLY A 263 -1.55 -9.07 5.21
C GLY A 263 -2.45 -8.68 6.39
N PHE A 264 -3.57 -9.37 6.55
CA PHE A 264 -4.64 -9.02 7.50
C PHE A 264 -4.75 -10.00 8.69
N GLY A 265 -4.17 -11.19 8.59
CA GLY A 265 -4.54 -12.34 9.41
C GLY A 265 -5.93 -12.86 9.04
N TRP A 266 -6.24 -14.11 9.33
CA TRP A 266 -7.55 -14.71 9.03
C TRP A 266 -8.71 -13.98 9.71
N VAL A 267 -8.53 -13.61 10.98
CA VAL A 267 -9.49 -12.80 11.73
C VAL A 267 -9.70 -11.44 11.07
N GLY A 268 -8.61 -10.77 10.66
CA GLY A 268 -8.67 -9.48 9.99
C GLY A 268 -9.39 -9.55 8.64
N VAL A 269 -9.19 -10.61 7.84
CA VAL A 269 -9.92 -10.84 6.58
C VAL A 269 -11.41 -10.98 6.83
N GLY A 270 -11.82 -11.79 7.80
CA GLY A 270 -13.22 -11.97 8.17
C GLY A 270 -13.85 -10.67 8.66
N CYS A 271 -13.18 -9.94 9.53
CA CYS A 271 -13.64 -8.63 10.03
C CYS A 271 -13.75 -7.61 8.90
N ALA A 272 -12.79 -7.55 7.97
CA ALA A 272 -12.83 -6.63 6.85
C ALA A 272 -14.00 -6.92 5.92
N ALA A 273 -14.19 -8.17 5.52
CA ALA A 273 -15.29 -8.59 4.67
C ALA A 273 -16.65 -8.29 5.32
N LEU A 274 -16.82 -8.65 6.60
CA LEU A 274 -18.07 -8.40 7.34
C LEU A 274 -18.35 -6.90 7.49
N SER A 275 -17.34 -6.10 7.87
CA SER A 275 -17.50 -4.66 8.03
C SER A 275 -17.87 -3.96 6.72
N LEU A 276 -17.20 -4.30 5.62
CA LEU A 276 -17.52 -3.74 4.30
C LEU A 276 -18.92 -4.15 3.86
N PHE A 277 -19.28 -5.43 4.04
CA PHE A 277 -20.62 -5.92 3.71
C PHE A 277 -21.71 -5.21 4.55
N CYS A 278 -21.55 -5.12 5.87
CA CYS A 278 -22.48 -4.42 6.74
C CYS A 278 -22.63 -2.95 6.39
N ALA A 279 -21.54 -2.26 6.01
CA ALA A 279 -21.57 -0.89 5.58
C ALA A 279 -22.37 -0.72 4.28
N MET A 280 -22.13 -1.57 3.30
CA MET A 280 -22.86 -1.56 2.02
C MET A 280 -24.35 -1.86 2.24
N TYR A 281 -24.69 -2.91 2.97
CA TYR A 281 -26.07 -3.29 3.26
C TYR A 281 -26.83 -2.20 3.99
N SER A 282 -26.26 -1.65 5.06
CA SER A 282 -26.92 -0.60 5.84
C SER A 282 -27.11 0.71 5.05
N GLY A 283 -26.17 1.03 4.18
CA GLY A 283 -26.27 2.21 3.30
C GLY A 283 -27.30 2.03 2.21
N LEU A 284 -27.36 0.85 1.56
CA LEU A 284 -28.39 0.52 0.57
C LEU A 284 -29.78 0.49 1.19
N SER A 285 -29.95 -0.20 2.31
CA SER A 285 -31.21 -0.25 3.06
C SER A 285 -31.70 1.15 3.44
N SER A 286 -30.79 2.00 3.88
CA SER A 286 -31.05 3.40 4.19
C SER A 286 -31.48 4.21 2.96
N LYS A 287 -30.83 4.01 1.81
CA LYS A 287 -31.11 4.73 0.57
C LYS A 287 -32.48 4.37 -0.03
N PHE A 288 -32.93 3.11 0.14
CA PHE A 288 -34.20 2.62 -0.36
C PHE A 288 -35.36 2.71 0.65
N GLY A 289 -35.15 3.36 1.80
CA GLY A 289 -36.19 3.56 2.79
C GLY A 289 -36.60 2.28 3.57
N LEU A 290 -35.78 1.23 3.50
CA LEU A 290 -36.07 -0.08 4.12
C LEU A 290 -35.68 -0.14 5.61
N GLY A 291 -35.25 0.98 6.22
CA GLY A 291 -34.74 1.01 7.59
C GLY A 291 -35.38 2.09 8.46
N VAL A 292 -35.34 1.89 9.79
CA VAL A 292 -35.88 2.82 10.80
C VAL A 292 -35.11 4.15 10.76
N ASN A 293 -35.85 5.22 10.55
CA ASN A 293 -35.34 6.58 10.37
C ASN A 293 -34.85 7.21 11.68
N HIS A 294 -33.51 7.23 11.88
CA HIS A 294 -32.88 8.27 12.70
C HIS A 294 -32.04 9.15 11.77
N SER A 295 -32.49 10.38 11.53
CA SER A 295 -32.01 11.27 10.45
C SER A 295 -30.51 11.55 10.43
N THR A 296 -29.83 11.56 11.58
CA THR A 296 -28.37 11.82 11.67
C THR A 296 -27.50 10.60 11.34
N SER A 297 -27.96 9.40 11.61
CA SER A 297 -27.20 8.18 11.28
C SER A 297 -27.33 7.82 9.80
N HIS A 298 -28.36 8.30 9.12
CA HIS A 298 -28.65 7.98 7.72
C HIS A 298 -27.52 8.45 6.77
N GLY A 299 -27.13 9.72 6.86
CA GLY A 299 -26.04 10.27 6.03
C GLY A 299 -24.68 9.60 6.25
N ILE A 300 -24.37 9.22 7.50
CA ILE A 300 -23.12 8.48 7.81
C ILE A 300 -23.14 7.10 7.15
N LYS A 301 -24.25 6.37 7.28
CA LYS A 301 -24.40 5.03 6.69
C LYS A 301 -24.25 5.06 5.16
N GLN A 302 -24.82 6.05 4.50
CA GLN A 302 -24.69 6.22 3.05
C GLN A 302 -23.22 6.46 2.65
N LYS A 303 -22.51 7.35 3.35
CA LYS A 303 -21.09 7.62 3.10
C LYS A 303 -20.23 6.38 3.36
N LEU A 304 -20.51 5.60 4.41
CA LEU A 304 -19.81 4.35 4.67
C LEU A 304 -20.05 3.32 3.56
N ALA A 305 -21.28 3.20 3.07
CA ALA A 305 -21.59 2.30 1.97
C ALA A 305 -20.84 2.68 0.69
N LEU A 306 -20.75 3.97 0.39
CA LEU A 306 -19.97 4.46 -0.74
C LEU A 306 -18.48 4.11 -0.60
N ILE A 307 -17.88 4.39 0.55
CA ILE A 307 -16.47 4.09 0.82
C ILE A 307 -16.22 2.57 0.75
N ALA A 308 -17.14 1.75 1.30
CA ALA A 308 -17.08 0.31 1.20
C ALA A 308 -17.20 -0.20 -0.24
N ALA A 309 -18.06 0.43 -1.06
CA ALA A 309 -18.18 0.10 -2.49
C ALA A 309 -16.88 0.40 -3.26
N ILE A 310 -16.24 1.56 -2.99
CA ILE A 310 -14.94 1.91 -3.57
C ILE A 310 -13.87 0.86 -3.20
N ALA A 311 -13.81 0.46 -1.93
CA ALA A 311 -12.89 -0.59 -1.47
C ALA A 311 -13.19 -1.95 -2.12
N GLY A 312 -14.48 -2.30 -2.24
CA GLY A 312 -14.93 -3.54 -2.88
C GLY A 312 -14.58 -3.62 -4.36
N MET A 313 -14.75 -2.52 -5.11
CA MET A 313 -14.35 -2.44 -6.52
C MET A 313 -12.83 -2.61 -6.68
N TYR A 314 -12.05 -1.99 -5.80
CA TYR A 314 -10.61 -2.14 -5.84
C TYR A 314 -10.17 -3.54 -5.39
N TRP A 315 -10.83 -4.14 -4.40
CA TRP A 315 -10.63 -5.53 -4.00
C TRP A 315 -10.82 -6.49 -5.20
N LEU A 316 -11.93 -6.31 -5.94
CA LEU A 316 -12.18 -7.10 -7.15
C LEU A 316 -11.06 -6.90 -8.18
N TRP A 317 -10.63 -5.67 -8.42
CA TRP A 317 -9.51 -5.40 -9.32
C TRP A 317 -8.21 -6.09 -8.89
N VAL A 318 -7.88 -6.06 -7.61
CA VAL A 318 -6.66 -6.72 -7.10
C VAL A 318 -6.71 -8.21 -7.39
N THR A 319 -7.85 -8.85 -7.16
CA THR A 319 -8.01 -10.31 -7.39
C THR A 319 -7.96 -10.70 -8.87
N VAL A 320 -8.39 -9.82 -9.77
CA VAL A 320 -8.42 -10.10 -11.23
C VAL A 320 -7.13 -9.66 -11.90
N GLY A 321 -6.59 -8.50 -11.53
CA GLY A 321 -5.53 -7.81 -12.28
C GLY A 321 -4.16 -7.76 -11.61
N GLN A 322 -3.99 -8.31 -10.38
CA GLN A 322 -2.73 -8.18 -9.66
C GLN A 322 -2.13 -9.54 -9.25
N ASN A 323 -0.84 -9.55 -8.94
CA ASN A 323 -0.16 -10.75 -8.46
C ASN A 323 -0.41 -10.93 -6.95
N PRO A 324 -0.92 -12.10 -6.49
CA PRO A 324 -1.20 -12.40 -5.09
C PRO A 324 0.04 -12.34 -4.17
N ASP A 325 1.23 -12.53 -4.70
CA ASP A 325 2.47 -12.45 -3.93
C ASP A 325 2.81 -11.03 -3.46
N ASN A 326 2.24 -10.01 -4.10
CA ASN A 326 2.50 -8.61 -3.78
C ASN A 326 1.48 -8.04 -2.78
N LEU A 327 1.67 -8.31 -1.50
CA LEU A 327 0.74 -7.89 -0.42
C LEU A 327 0.45 -6.39 -0.37
N ARG A 328 1.37 -5.55 -0.87
CA ARG A 328 1.20 -4.08 -0.95
C ARG A 328 -0.06 -3.65 -1.70
N HIS A 329 -0.55 -4.47 -2.64
CA HIS A 329 -1.79 -4.16 -3.39
C HIS A 329 -3.04 -4.17 -2.51
N TRP A 330 -3.01 -4.84 -1.35
CA TRP A 330 -4.10 -4.82 -0.38
C TRP A 330 -4.15 -3.57 0.50
N ALA A 331 -3.06 -2.79 0.54
CA ALA A 331 -2.96 -1.66 1.46
C ALA A 331 -4.09 -0.62 1.32
N PRO A 332 -4.56 -0.20 0.11
CA PRO A 332 -5.69 0.70 0.00
C PRO A 332 -6.96 0.17 0.65
N VAL A 333 -7.27 -1.12 0.43
CA VAL A 333 -8.44 -1.78 1.04
C VAL A 333 -8.31 -1.82 2.56
N LEU A 334 -7.12 -2.16 3.06
CA LEU A 334 -6.84 -2.21 4.49
C LEU A 334 -7.14 -0.88 5.18
N PHE A 335 -6.58 0.22 4.68
CA PHE A 335 -6.77 1.52 5.34
C PHE A 335 -8.22 2.02 5.23
N VAL A 336 -8.91 1.76 4.13
CA VAL A 336 -10.35 2.02 4.01
C VAL A 336 -11.16 1.17 5.00
N PHE A 337 -10.83 -0.11 5.14
CA PHE A 337 -11.44 -0.99 6.14
C PHE A 337 -11.30 -0.42 7.54
N LEU A 338 -10.10 0.05 7.94
CA LEU A 338 -9.89 0.63 9.27
C LEU A 338 -10.75 1.87 9.51
N VAL A 339 -10.98 2.69 8.49
CA VAL A 339 -11.93 3.82 8.56
C VAL A 339 -13.35 3.31 8.81
N VAL A 340 -13.83 2.38 7.97
CA VAL A 340 -15.18 1.82 8.06
C VAL A 340 -15.41 1.18 9.43
N PHE A 341 -14.48 0.34 9.86
CA PHE A 341 -14.51 -0.34 11.16
C PHE A 341 -14.57 0.65 12.33
N SER A 342 -13.72 1.66 12.35
CA SER A 342 -13.69 2.67 13.43
C SER A 342 -14.99 3.47 13.51
N VAL A 343 -15.59 3.85 12.37
CA VAL A 343 -16.87 4.55 12.34
C VAL A 343 -18.02 3.63 12.76
N GLN A 344 -18.02 2.36 12.34
CA GLN A 344 -19.04 1.39 12.77
C GLN A 344 -19.02 1.16 14.27
N LEU A 345 -17.83 1.06 14.88
CA LEU A 345 -17.71 0.96 16.35
C LEU A 345 -18.24 2.22 17.05
N ALA A 346 -18.01 3.42 16.49
CA ALA A 346 -18.61 4.64 17.05
C ALA A 346 -20.14 4.62 16.96
N LEU A 347 -20.70 4.16 15.84
CA LEU A 347 -22.15 4.03 15.70
C LEU A 347 -22.73 2.96 16.66
N LEU A 348 -22.03 1.84 16.81
CA LEU A 348 -22.41 0.78 17.76
C LEU A 348 -22.37 1.28 19.21
N ALA A 349 -21.34 2.03 19.59
CA ALA A 349 -21.19 2.57 20.94
C ALA A 349 -22.34 3.48 21.37
N HIS A 350 -23.02 4.12 20.42
CA HIS A 350 -24.16 5.02 20.67
C HIS A 350 -25.52 4.35 20.36
N SER A 351 -25.56 3.04 20.12
CA SER A 351 -26.80 2.32 19.84
C SER A 351 -27.59 2.03 21.12
N ASP A 352 -28.91 1.90 20.99
CA ASP A 352 -29.79 1.52 22.11
C ASP A 352 -29.44 0.15 22.67
N ILE A 353 -28.92 -0.75 21.83
CA ILE A 353 -28.48 -2.09 22.25
C ILE A 353 -27.28 -1.95 23.20
N ALA A 354 -26.26 -1.16 22.81
CA ALA A 354 -25.07 -0.96 23.61
C ALA A 354 -25.35 -0.26 24.94
N ASN A 355 -26.32 0.67 24.96
CA ASN A 355 -26.72 1.39 26.17
C ASN A 355 -27.48 0.51 27.18
N LYS A 356 -28.08 -0.61 26.75
CA LYS A 356 -28.78 -1.57 27.61
C LYS A 356 -27.85 -2.65 28.16
N MET A 357 -26.64 -2.79 27.66
CA MET A 357 -25.69 -3.80 28.12
C MET A 357 -24.83 -3.28 29.26
N LEU A 358 -24.51 -4.14 30.23
CA LEU A 358 -23.64 -3.81 31.37
C LEU A 358 -22.25 -3.32 30.90
N ILE A 359 -21.72 -3.93 29.82
CA ILE A 359 -20.48 -3.52 29.18
C ILE A 359 -20.78 -3.25 27.69
N ASN A 360 -20.40 -2.07 27.22
CA ASN A 360 -20.63 -1.70 25.83
C ASN A 360 -19.76 -2.56 24.88
N PRO A 361 -20.36 -3.35 23.97
CA PRO A 361 -19.65 -4.26 23.09
C PRO A 361 -18.66 -3.55 22.14
N ALA A 362 -18.92 -2.29 21.80
CA ALA A 362 -17.99 -1.51 20.98
C ALA A 362 -16.66 -1.27 21.69
N HIS A 363 -16.64 -1.09 23.00
CA HIS A 363 -15.42 -0.94 23.78
C HIS A 363 -14.62 -2.26 23.82
N ILE A 364 -15.29 -3.40 23.99
CA ILE A 364 -14.63 -4.72 23.95
C ILE A 364 -13.98 -4.93 22.58
N CYS A 365 -14.71 -4.68 21.50
CA CYS A 365 -14.18 -4.80 20.13
C CYS A 365 -13.02 -3.83 19.88
N ALA A 366 -13.09 -2.59 20.37
CA ALA A 366 -12.01 -1.60 20.22
C ALA A 366 -10.76 -2.05 20.97
N VAL A 367 -10.88 -2.50 22.21
CA VAL A 367 -9.74 -3.03 23.00
C VAL A 367 -9.15 -4.27 22.32
N GLY A 368 -9.98 -5.22 21.90
CA GLY A 368 -9.54 -6.41 21.18
C GLY A 368 -8.78 -6.07 19.89
N ALA A 369 -9.27 -5.12 19.10
CA ALA A 369 -8.62 -4.66 17.89
C ALA A 369 -7.27 -3.99 18.18
N VAL A 370 -7.16 -3.16 19.21
CA VAL A 370 -5.90 -2.55 19.63
C VAL A 370 -4.89 -3.60 20.06
N LEU A 371 -5.30 -4.55 20.93
CA LEU A 371 -4.42 -5.64 21.38
C LEU A 371 -3.94 -6.51 20.21
N TYR A 372 -4.82 -6.80 19.25
CA TYR A 372 -4.45 -7.52 18.04
C TYR A 372 -3.42 -6.74 17.20
N CYS A 373 -3.65 -5.45 16.97
CA CYS A 373 -2.68 -4.61 16.26
C CYS A 373 -1.35 -4.46 16.99
N LEU A 374 -1.37 -4.37 18.32
CA LEU A 374 -0.13 -4.36 19.12
C LEU A 374 0.66 -5.67 18.97
N SER A 375 -0.03 -6.83 18.91
CA SER A 375 0.64 -8.11 18.67
C SER A 375 1.29 -8.18 17.30
N LEU A 376 0.63 -7.66 16.26
CA LEU A 376 1.18 -7.56 14.92
C LEU A 376 2.37 -6.58 14.86
N GLY A 377 2.24 -5.44 15.52
CA GLY A 377 3.30 -4.44 15.66
C GLY A 377 4.52 -5.02 16.37
N TYR A 378 4.34 -5.74 17.47
CA TYR A 378 5.44 -6.41 18.18
C TYR A 378 6.20 -7.37 17.26
N GLN A 379 5.50 -8.21 16.51
CA GLN A 379 6.13 -9.11 15.54
C GLN A 379 6.95 -8.35 14.49
N THR A 380 6.44 -7.22 14.02
CA THR A 380 7.13 -6.36 13.05
C THR A 380 8.41 -5.77 13.65
N TYR A 381 8.33 -5.18 14.84
CA TYR A 381 9.45 -4.46 15.45
C TYR A 381 10.44 -5.37 16.20
N SER A 382 10.14 -6.65 16.40
CA SER A 382 11.09 -7.63 16.94
C SER A 382 12.30 -7.87 16.03
N SER A 383 12.23 -7.48 14.77
CA SER A 383 13.30 -7.64 13.77
C SER A 383 13.95 -6.32 13.35
N VAL A 384 13.86 -5.29 14.18
CA VAL A 384 14.25 -3.89 13.85
C VAL A 384 15.68 -3.72 13.30
N GLN A 385 16.64 -4.50 13.78
CA GLN A 385 18.04 -4.43 13.31
C GLN A 385 18.33 -5.30 12.08
N ARG A 386 17.34 -6.05 11.61
CA ARG A 386 17.55 -6.97 10.50
C ARG A 386 17.57 -6.21 9.17
N GLU A 387 18.54 -6.52 8.34
CA GLU A 387 18.58 -6.09 6.94
C GLU A 387 17.46 -6.75 6.13
N ALA A 388 17.08 -6.13 5.02
CA ALA A 388 16.17 -6.75 4.05
C ALA A 388 16.78 -8.06 3.49
N PRO A 389 15.98 -9.08 3.14
CA PRO A 389 16.51 -10.37 2.69
C PRO A 389 17.52 -10.27 1.56
N ILE A 390 17.28 -9.40 0.60
CA ILE A 390 18.20 -9.17 -0.50
C ILE A 390 19.53 -8.54 -0.04
N GLN A 391 19.47 -7.63 0.93
CA GLN A 391 20.67 -7.00 1.49
C GLN A 391 21.46 -7.99 2.34
N GLN A 392 20.77 -8.84 3.14
CA GLN A 392 21.41 -9.97 3.83
C GLN A 392 22.14 -10.89 2.85
N ALA A 393 21.52 -11.20 1.69
CA ALA A 393 22.14 -12.01 0.66
C ALA A 393 23.37 -11.34 0.06
N ILE A 394 23.32 -10.04 -0.24
CA ILE A 394 24.45 -9.26 -0.76
C ILE A 394 25.62 -9.25 0.23
N VAL A 395 25.34 -8.96 1.51
CA VAL A 395 26.36 -8.98 2.57
C VAL A 395 26.99 -10.37 2.69
N TRP A 396 26.15 -11.40 2.68
CA TRP A 396 26.63 -12.78 2.76
C TRP A 396 27.51 -13.16 1.56
N ILE A 397 27.08 -12.85 0.33
CA ILE A 397 27.85 -13.12 -0.90
C ILE A 397 29.21 -12.41 -0.85
N LYS A 398 29.26 -11.15 -0.46
CA LYS A 398 30.51 -10.37 -0.31
C LYS A 398 31.46 -10.98 0.72
N ALA A 399 30.92 -11.60 1.77
CA ALA A 399 31.72 -12.28 2.81
C ALA A 399 32.24 -13.65 2.34
N HIS A 400 31.79 -14.17 1.18
CA HIS A 400 32.18 -15.49 0.66
C HIS A 400 32.80 -15.33 -0.75
N PRO A 401 34.08 -14.91 -0.86
CA PRO A 401 34.71 -14.56 -2.13
C PRO A 401 34.85 -15.75 -3.11
N GLN A 402 34.65 -16.96 -2.65
CA GLN A 402 34.57 -18.15 -3.50
C GLN A 402 33.30 -18.17 -4.36
N VAL A 403 32.26 -17.42 -3.98
CA VAL A 403 31.02 -17.30 -4.74
C VAL A 403 31.19 -16.14 -5.71
N ASN A 404 31.41 -16.40 -6.98
CA ASN A 404 31.57 -15.35 -8.01
C ASN A 404 30.48 -15.42 -9.09
N VAL A 405 29.64 -16.44 -9.08
CA VAL A 405 28.55 -16.65 -10.03
C VAL A 405 27.24 -16.89 -9.30
N VAL A 406 26.23 -16.07 -9.53
CA VAL A 406 24.91 -16.19 -8.90
C VAL A 406 23.80 -16.20 -9.96
N GLY A 407 23.01 -17.27 -9.98
CA GLY A 407 21.79 -17.33 -10.77
C GLY A 407 20.57 -16.95 -9.93
N THR A 408 19.75 -16.06 -10.41
CA THR A 408 18.52 -15.63 -9.70
C THR A 408 17.48 -15.09 -10.68
N ASN A 409 16.21 -15.15 -10.30
CA ASN A 409 15.11 -14.42 -10.93
C ASN A 409 14.54 -13.32 -10.02
N TYR A 410 15.24 -12.99 -8.92
CA TYR A 410 14.80 -12.02 -7.93
C TYR A 410 15.82 -10.88 -7.79
N SER A 411 15.38 -9.64 -7.97
CA SER A 411 16.20 -8.43 -7.85
C SER A 411 17.53 -8.49 -8.62
N VAL A 412 17.47 -8.96 -9.87
CA VAL A 412 18.63 -9.19 -10.73
C VAL A 412 19.45 -7.92 -10.94
N ASN A 413 18.78 -6.80 -11.24
CA ASN A 413 19.45 -5.54 -11.53
C ASN A 413 20.05 -4.91 -10.27
N LEU A 414 19.39 -5.07 -9.11
CA LEU A 414 19.93 -4.62 -7.84
C LEU A 414 21.20 -5.41 -7.47
N LEU A 415 21.19 -6.73 -7.70
CA LEU A 415 22.38 -7.56 -7.48
C LEU A 415 23.52 -7.17 -8.41
N ARG A 416 23.25 -6.94 -9.71
CA ARG A 416 24.27 -6.45 -10.67
C ARG A 416 24.85 -5.12 -10.27
N ASP A 417 24.04 -4.22 -9.73
CA ASP A 417 24.45 -2.89 -9.27
C ASP A 417 25.38 -2.98 -8.04
N GLN A 418 25.01 -3.81 -7.07
CA GLN A 418 25.73 -3.90 -5.78
C GLN A 418 26.84 -4.95 -5.76
N LEU A 419 26.85 -5.88 -6.72
CA LEU A 419 27.82 -6.95 -6.89
C LEU A 419 28.49 -6.86 -8.28
N ALA A 420 29.03 -5.70 -8.63
CA ALA A 420 29.55 -5.43 -9.99
C ALA A 420 30.69 -6.37 -10.44
N SER A 421 31.45 -6.93 -9.49
CA SER A 421 32.52 -7.90 -9.78
C SER A 421 32.04 -9.35 -9.91
N TYR A 422 30.73 -9.60 -9.73
CA TYR A 422 30.15 -10.94 -9.77
C TYR A 422 29.37 -11.15 -11.07
N SER A 423 29.33 -12.39 -11.55
CA SER A 423 28.50 -12.77 -12.69
C SER A 423 27.08 -13.11 -12.23
N ILE A 424 26.12 -12.19 -12.48
CA ILE A 424 24.72 -12.36 -12.10
C ILE A 424 23.91 -12.80 -13.31
N TYR A 425 23.41 -14.03 -13.30
CA TYR A 425 22.58 -14.62 -14.37
C TYR A 425 21.10 -14.51 -14.03
N ASP A 426 20.35 -13.92 -14.94
CA ASP A 426 18.89 -13.86 -14.86
C ASP A 426 18.29 -15.21 -15.27
N MET A 427 17.77 -15.94 -14.30
CA MET A 427 17.23 -17.30 -14.48
C MET A 427 15.89 -17.32 -15.23
N TYR A 428 15.33 -16.17 -15.56
CA TYR A 428 14.17 -16.06 -16.46
C TYR A 428 14.52 -16.53 -17.87
N TYR A 429 15.76 -16.25 -18.35
CA TYR A 429 16.20 -16.60 -19.69
C TYR A 429 16.80 -18.01 -19.76
N PRO A 430 16.39 -18.86 -20.72
CA PRO A 430 16.99 -20.19 -20.91
C PRO A 430 18.51 -20.15 -21.12
N SER A 431 19.03 -19.19 -21.89
CA SER A 431 20.46 -18.99 -22.11
C SER A 431 21.25 -18.80 -20.82
N SER A 432 20.71 -18.03 -19.87
CA SER A 432 21.30 -17.82 -18.55
C SER A 432 21.31 -19.10 -17.71
N LYS A 433 20.31 -19.97 -17.84
CA LYS A 433 20.29 -21.27 -17.19
C LYS A 433 21.43 -22.18 -17.71
N TRP A 434 21.66 -22.17 -19.01
CA TRP A 434 22.77 -22.90 -19.61
C TRP A 434 24.13 -22.32 -19.17
N ALA A 435 24.30 -21.01 -19.21
CA ALA A 435 25.54 -20.35 -18.78
C ALA A 435 25.84 -20.64 -17.30
N LEU A 436 24.85 -20.61 -16.43
CA LEU A 436 25.02 -20.94 -15.01
C LEU A 436 25.45 -22.39 -14.81
N ARG A 437 24.85 -23.34 -15.56
CA ARG A 437 25.25 -24.74 -15.52
C ARG A 437 26.69 -24.95 -16.03
N ALA A 438 27.07 -24.24 -17.10
CA ALA A 438 28.44 -24.29 -17.62
C ALA A 438 29.44 -23.77 -16.58
N ALA A 439 29.16 -22.62 -15.96
CA ALA A 439 29.98 -22.08 -14.88
C ALA A 439 30.10 -23.03 -13.69
N ALA A 440 28.99 -23.68 -13.28
CA ALA A 440 29.01 -24.68 -12.21
C ALA A 440 29.88 -25.92 -12.55
N LYS A 441 29.94 -26.34 -13.81
CA LYS A 441 30.83 -27.44 -14.23
C LYS A 441 32.30 -27.05 -14.19
N GLN A 442 32.62 -25.79 -14.54
CA GLN A 442 34.01 -25.30 -14.52
C GLN A 442 34.53 -25.06 -13.09
N ALA A 443 33.65 -24.51 -12.22
CA ALA A 443 33.99 -24.18 -10.84
C ALA A 443 32.80 -24.48 -9.89
N PRO A 444 32.60 -25.73 -9.48
CA PRO A 444 31.39 -26.15 -8.76
C PRO A 444 31.12 -25.41 -7.45
N LYS A 445 32.18 -24.96 -6.76
CA LYS A 445 32.08 -24.26 -5.49
C LYS A 445 31.80 -22.78 -5.64
N SER A 446 31.85 -22.21 -6.86
CA SER A 446 31.70 -20.79 -7.13
C SER A 446 30.31 -20.40 -7.66
N ALA A 447 29.51 -21.36 -8.13
CA ALA A 447 28.21 -21.12 -8.75
C ALA A 447 27.07 -21.43 -7.77
N TRP A 448 26.22 -20.43 -7.55
CA TRP A 448 25.16 -20.47 -6.55
C TRP A 448 23.83 -20.02 -7.13
N ARG A 449 22.73 -20.44 -6.50
CA ARG A 449 21.38 -20.04 -6.91
C ARG A 449 20.67 -19.36 -5.75
N LEU A 450 20.26 -18.10 -5.96
CA LEU A 450 19.38 -17.36 -5.06
C LEU A 450 17.94 -17.47 -5.54
N SER A 451 17.04 -17.93 -4.69
CA SER A 451 15.63 -18.18 -5.02
C SER A 451 14.68 -17.56 -3.99
N GLY A 452 13.54 -17.04 -4.44
CA GLY A 452 12.44 -16.63 -3.57
C GLY A 452 11.50 -17.77 -3.16
N THR A 453 11.70 -18.98 -3.71
CA THR A 453 10.95 -20.19 -3.37
C THR A 453 11.90 -21.29 -2.90
N ARG A 454 11.41 -22.17 -2.02
CA ARG A 454 12.18 -23.32 -1.59
C ARG A 454 12.27 -24.35 -2.74
N LEU A 455 13.47 -24.87 -2.96
CA LEU A 455 13.78 -25.86 -3.99
C LEU A 455 14.16 -27.17 -3.32
N ASP A 456 13.34 -28.21 -3.47
CA ASP A 456 13.48 -29.47 -2.72
C ASP A 456 14.63 -30.35 -3.19
N GLN A 457 15.14 -30.11 -4.41
CA GLN A 457 16.21 -30.95 -5.03
C GLN A 457 17.60 -30.31 -4.99
N GLN A 458 17.80 -29.22 -4.24
CA GLN A 458 19.09 -28.52 -4.19
C GLN A 458 19.59 -28.40 -2.75
N THR A 459 20.90 -28.42 -2.58
CA THR A 459 21.53 -28.27 -1.26
C THR A 459 21.37 -26.84 -0.77
N LEU A 460 20.49 -26.65 0.21
CA LEU A 460 20.31 -25.37 0.88
C LEU A 460 21.52 -25.03 1.72
N VAL A 461 22.11 -23.87 1.50
CA VAL A 461 23.26 -23.37 2.26
C VAL A 461 22.81 -22.43 3.37
N THR A 462 21.98 -21.46 3.03
CA THR A 462 21.44 -20.49 3.99
C THR A 462 20.13 -19.91 3.52
N GLN A 463 19.43 -19.25 4.44
CA GLN A 463 18.20 -18.51 4.15
C GLN A 463 18.25 -17.11 4.76
N PHE A 464 17.62 -16.17 4.06
CA PHE A 464 17.55 -14.77 4.46
C PHE A 464 16.12 -14.44 4.84
N LEU A 465 15.93 -14.01 6.09
CA LEU A 465 14.60 -13.86 6.69
C LEU A 465 14.03 -12.47 6.44
N PRO A 466 12.72 -12.36 6.13
CA PRO A 466 12.06 -11.07 5.96
C PRO A 466 12.05 -10.27 7.27
N ARG A 467 12.03 -8.94 7.15
CA ARG A 467 11.81 -7.98 8.25
C ARG A 467 10.34 -7.83 8.55
N PHE A 468 9.55 -7.71 7.48
CA PHE A 468 8.11 -7.42 7.54
C PHE A 468 7.30 -8.39 6.71
N ILE A 469 6.00 -8.42 6.96
CA ILE A 469 5.02 -9.01 6.06
C ILE A 469 5.12 -8.31 4.69
N GLY A 470 5.23 -9.12 3.63
CA GLY A 470 5.35 -8.65 2.25
C GLY A 470 6.76 -8.68 1.69
N GLU A 471 7.79 -8.77 2.52
CA GLU A 471 9.13 -9.12 2.04
C GLU A 471 9.23 -10.63 1.79
N ARG A 472 9.87 -10.98 0.69
CA ARG A 472 10.04 -12.39 0.31
C ARG A 472 11.25 -12.98 1.02
N ARG A 473 11.07 -14.12 1.71
CA ARG A 473 12.20 -14.93 2.19
C ARG A 473 13.04 -15.38 0.99
N LEU A 474 14.37 -15.32 1.11
CA LEU A 474 15.29 -15.79 0.08
C LEU A 474 16.07 -16.99 0.58
N PHE A 475 16.38 -17.89 -0.35
CA PHE A 475 17.10 -19.13 -0.12
C PHE A 475 18.30 -19.18 -1.04
N LEU A 476 19.47 -19.50 -0.50
CA LEU A 476 20.69 -19.65 -1.26
C LEU A 476 21.08 -21.14 -1.34
N TYR A 477 21.26 -21.60 -2.56
CA TYR A 477 21.59 -22.99 -2.86
C TYR A 477 22.94 -23.07 -3.55
N GLN A 478 23.73 -24.08 -3.21
CA GLN A 478 24.87 -24.45 -4.01
C GLN A 478 24.39 -25.31 -5.18
N ILE A 479 24.88 -25.00 -6.38
CA ILE A 479 24.55 -25.79 -7.56
C ILE A 479 25.44 -27.03 -7.53
N SER A 480 24.83 -28.20 -7.29
CA SER A 480 25.47 -29.51 -7.51
C SER A 480 25.52 -29.81 -9.01
N GLN A 481 26.53 -30.55 -9.40
CA GLN A 481 26.73 -31.03 -10.78
C GLN A 481 25.56 -31.88 -11.29
#